data_e72c6c9e1ca87df053788c82da6a7721
#
_entry.id   e72c6c9e1ca87df053788c82da6a7721
#
_cell.length_a   1.000
_cell.length_b   1.000
_cell.length_c   1.000
_cell.angle_alpha   90.00
_cell.angle_beta   90.00
_cell.angle_gamma   90.00
#
_symmetry.space_group_name_H-M   'P 1'
#
loop_
_entity.id
_entity.type
_entity.pdbx_description
1 polymer ?
#
loop_
_entity_poly.entity_id
_entity_poly.type
_entity_poly.pdbx_seq_one_letter_code
_entity_poly.pdbx_strand_id
1 'polypeptide(L)'
;MEQACRWLNNPNADDKGLGHRACALIVDEGRKVAEGLPGHQKAEIHALCDEIEALANQYAKLCSSGLAHTPEAQEIARKLNAKLHELKQQIQTAVVGRVVEDFIDISTPLKQFTDAVNVAEGTPGREQNFAQKAQNLQNFSDRASKTSRMVAAGGSGGNKKLAEILLSSAAQIDSLTPQLISAGRIRMNYPGSKAAEEHLNNLKQQYADTILRMRTLCDQATDPSDFIKASEEQMQKHSFLCEEAIRNKQPQKMVDNTSSIARLANRVLLVAKQEADNSEDPEFINNLLNASDKLQNSVPSMVQNAKIVATNINDPAAASHWRDTNKNVRVLKIYLVNFS
;
A
#
# COMPACT_ATOMS: atom_id res chain seq x y z
N MET A 1 0.92 -5.63 -22.22
CA MET A 1 0.50 -7.07 -22.30
C MET A 1 -0.09 -7.43 -23.65
N GLU A 2 -1.17 -6.81 -24.10
CA GLU A 2 -1.89 -7.19 -25.33
C GLU A 2 -0.99 -7.28 -26.58
N GLN A 3 -0.15 -6.27 -26.84
CA GLN A 3 0.78 -6.29 -27.97
C GLN A 3 1.83 -7.39 -27.86
N ALA A 4 2.35 -7.65 -26.66
CA ALA A 4 3.28 -8.75 -26.44
C ALA A 4 2.62 -10.11 -26.70
N CYS A 5 1.41 -10.32 -26.18
CA CYS A 5 0.66 -11.57 -26.42
C CYS A 5 0.28 -11.74 -27.90
N ARG A 6 -0.09 -10.68 -28.61
CA ARG A 6 -0.35 -10.74 -30.07
C ARG A 6 0.88 -11.18 -30.84
N TRP A 7 2.03 -10.63 -30.52
CA TRP A 7 3.30 -11.03 -31.14
C TRP A 7 3.63 -12.51 -30.92
N LEU A 8 3.45 -12.99 -29.67
CA LEU A 8 3.73 -14.39 -29.33
C LEU A 8 2.76 -15.37 -30.02
N ASN A 9 1.51 -14.97 -30.21
CA ASN A 9 0.51 -15.79 -30.90
C ASN A 9 0.60 -15.74 -32.42
N ASN A 10 1.05 -14.61 -32.98
CA ASN A 10 1.19 -14.42 -34.42
C ASN A 10 2.40 -13.53 -34.75
N PRO A 11 3.62 -14.13 -34.79
CA PRO A 11 4.85 -13.37 -35.02
C PRO A 11 4.89 -12.68 -36.39
N ASN A 12 4.16 -13.18 -37.38
CA ASN A 12 4.09 -12.58 -38.71
C ASN A 12 3.22 -11.31 -38.78
N ALA A 13 2.36 -11.11 -37.81
CA ALA A 13 1.53 -9.91 -37.68
C ALA A 13 2.24 -8.80 -36.88
N ASP A 14 3.46 -9.01 -36.41
CA ASP A 14 4.22 -8.01 -35.67
C ASP A 14 4.78 -6.95 -36.62
N ASP A 15 4.15 -5.77 -36.62
CA ASP A 15 4.61 -4.65 -37.41
C ASP A 15 5.75 -3.91 -36.69
N LYS A 16 6.93 -3.92 -37.26
CA LYS A 16 8.12 -3.14 -36.86
C LYS A 16 8.64 -3.42 -35.45
N GLY A 17 8.51 -4.65 -34.93
CA GLY A 17 9.03 -5.06 -33.64
C GLY A 17 8.27 -4.49 -32.44
N LEU A 18 6.98 -4.17 -32.60
CA LEU A 18 6.14 -3.63 -31.53
C LEU A 18 5.95 -4.62 -30.38
N GLY A 19 5.85 -5.92 -30.67
CA GLY A 19 5.70 -6.96 -29.65
C GLY A 19 6.94 -7.08 -28.77
N HIS A 20 8.14 -7.11 -29.38
CA HIS A 20 9.40 -7.13 -28.64
C HIS A 20 9.59 -5.87 -27.78
N ARG A 21 9.27 -4.69 -28.34
CA ARG A 21 9.29 -3.44 -27.56
C ARG A 21 8.28 -3.43 -26.43
N ALA A 22 7.10 -4.03 -26.60
CA ALA A 22 6.11 -4.17 -25.54
C ALA A 22 6.64 -5.02 -24.38
N CYS A 23 7.37 -6.11 -24.65
CA CYS A 23 8.04 -6.90 -23.62
C CYS A 23 9.08 -6.06 -22.86
N ALA A 24 9.91 -5.28 -23.57
CA ALA A 24 10.91 -4.41 -22.95
C ALA A 24 10.29 -3.34 -22.04
N LEU A 25 9.15 -2.76 -22.44
CA LEU A 25 8.41 -1.81 -21.60
C LEU A 25 7.84 -2.46 -20.33
N ILE A 26 7.32 -3.68 -20.41
CA ILE A 26 6.83 -4.42 -19.26
C ILE A 26 7.98 -4.74 -18.28
N VAL A 27 9.13 -5.12 -18.78
CA VAL A 27 10.35 -5.35 -18.00
C VAL A 27 10.82 -4.06 -17.30
N ASP A 28 10.84 -2.94 -18.00
CA ASP A 28 11.20 -1.63 -17.44
C ASP A 28 10.23 -1.20 -16.32
N GLU A 29 8.93 -1.39 -16.53
CA GLU A 29 7.91 -1.17 -15.51
C GLU A 29 8.11 -2.06 -14.28
N GLY A 30 8.39 -3.35 -14.49
CA GLY A 30 8.70 -4.29 -13.41
C GLY A 30 9.92 -3.88 -12.60
N ARG A 31 10.99 -3.45 -13.25
CA ARG A 31 12.19 -2.95 -12.57
C ARG A 31 11.93 -1.69 -11.76
N LYS A 32 11.12 -0.75 -12.28
CA LYS A 32 10.71 0.47 -11.55
C LYS A 32 9.90 0.14 -10.29
N VAL A 33 8.98 -0.80 -10.39
CA VAL A 33 8.22 -1.28 -9.22
C VAL A 33 9.16 -1.94 -8.20
N ALA A 34 10.11 -2.76 -8.65
CA ALA A 34 11.06 -3.44 -7.78
C ALA A 34 11.90 -2.47 -6.91
N GLU A 35 12.18 -1.25 -7.40
CA GLU A 35 12.92 -0.25 -6.62
C GLU A 35 12.18 0.19 -5.33
N GLY A 36 10.85 0.07 -5.29
CA GLY A 36 10.03 0.36 -4.10
C GLY A 36 9.92 -0.80 -3.11
N LEU A 37 10.44 -2.00 -3.43
CA LEU A 37 10.22 -3.22 -2.67
C LEU A 37 11.38 -3.57 -1.72
N PRO A 38 11.12 -4.35 -0.64
CA PRO A 38 12.17 -4.91 0.19
C PRO A 38 13.04 -5.91 -0.57
N GLY A 39 14.26 -6.12 -0.08
CA GLY A 39 15.35 -6.78 -0.80
C GLY A 39 15.01 -8.13 -1.45
N HIS A 40 14.27 -9.01 -0.76
CA HIS A 40 13.91 -10.32 -1.31
C HIS A 40 12.95 -10.18 -2.51
N GLN A 41 11.85 -9.47 -2.36
CA GLN A 41 10.88 -9.24 -3.44
C GLN A 41 11.50 -8.46 -4.60
N LYS A 42 12.36 -7.48 -4.31
CA LYS A 42 13.13 -6.76 -5.32
C LYS A 42 13.98 -7.72 -6.16
N ALA A 43 14.72 -8.61 -5.51
CA ALA A 43 15.58 -9.58 -6.19
C ALA A 43 14.78 -10.56 -7.06
N GLU A 44 13.64 -11.04 -6.57
CA GLU A 44 12.77 -11.95 -7.34
C GLU A 44 12.22 -11.29 -8.61
N ILE A 45 11.71 -10.05 -8.52
CA ILE A 45 11.20 -9.33 -9.69
C ILE A 45 12.34 -9.03 -10.69
N HIS A 46 13.53 -8.63 -10.22
CA HIS A 46 14.65 -8.41 -11.10
C HIS A 46 15.06 -9.69 -11.85
N ALA A 47 15.16 -10.83 -11.16
CA ALA A 47 15.49 -12.12 -11.78
C ALA A 47 14.45 -12.51 -12.84
N LEU A 48 13.17 -12.30 -12.57
CA LEU A 48 12.09 -12.57 -13.51
C LEU A 48 12.14 -11.61 -14.73
N CYS A 49 12.46 -10.34 -14.52
CA CYS A 49 12.68 -9.36 -15.58
C CYS A 49 13.84 -9.76 -16.50
N ASP A 50 14.96 -10.23 -15.92
CA ASP A 50 16.13 -10.66 -16.67
C ASP A 50 15.84 -11.92 -17.51
N GLU A 51 15.08 -12.86 -16.95
CA GLU A 51 14.63 -14.06 -17.69
C GLU A 51 13.71 -13.71 -18.86
N ILE A 52 12.74 -12.81 -18.65
CA ILE A 52 11.81 -12.33 -19.69
C ILE A 52 12.59 -11.62 -20.80
N GLU A 53 13.54 -10.75 -20.46
CA GLU A 53 14.36 -10.03 -21.44
C GLU A 53 15.18 -10.99 -22.30
N ALA A 54 15.81 -12.00 -21.68
CA ALA A 54 16.56 -13.03 -22.38
C ALA A 54 15.68 -13.84 -23.35
N LEU A 55 14.50 -14.30 -22.88
CA LEU A 55 13.55 -15.04 -23.71
C LEU A 55 12.99 -14.18 -24.87
N ALA A 56 12.66 -12.92 -24.60
CA ALA A 56 12.16 -12.00 -25.64
C ALA A 56 13.19 -11.74 -26.71
N ASN A 57 14.47 -11.54 -26.35
CA ASN A 57 15.57 -11.36 -27.29
C ASN A 57 15.83 -12.63 -28.14
N GLN A 58 15.77 -13.80 -27.51
CA GLN A 58 15.95 -15.09 -28.20
C GLN A 58 14.79 -15.32 -29.17
N TYR A 59 13.55 -15.08 -28.79
CA TYR A 59 12.38 -15.22 -29.66
C TYR A 59 12.43 -14.23 -30.84
N ALA A 60 12.77 -12.97 -30.58
CA ALA A 60 12.93 -11.96 -31.65
C ALA A 60 14.00 -12.35 -32.67
N LYS A 61 15.10 -12.95 -32.24
CA LYS A 61 16.14 -13.45 -33.12
C LYS A 61 15.66 -14.60 -34.03
N LEU A 62 14.90 -15.55 -33.47
CA LEU A 62 14.29 -16.62 -34.26
C LEU A 62 13.29 -16.09 -35.28
N CYS A 63 12.45 -15.12 -34.89
CA CYS A 63 11.51 -14.47 -35.79
C CYS A 63 12.22 -13.76 -36.96
N SER A 64 13.28 -13.02 -36.70
CA SER A 64 14.05 -12.31 -37.71
C SER A 64 14.79 -13.26 -38.66
N SER A 65 15.10 -14.47 -38.21
CA SER A 65 15.73 -15.53 -39.02
C SER A 65 14.71 -16.39 -39.79
N GLY A 66 13.44 -16.09 -39.77
CA GLY A 66 12.39 -16.86 -40.43
C GLY A 66 12.02 -18.17 -39.72
N LEU A 67 12.51 -18.39 -38.49
CA LEU A 67 12.36 -19.62 -37.72
C LEU A 67 11.18 -19.53 -36.69
N ALA A 68 10.28 -18.57 -36.81
CA ALA A 68 9.19 -18.30 -35.85
C ALA A 68 8.22 -19.49 -35.65
N HIS A 69 8.12 -20.38 -36.66
CA HIS A 69 7.19 -21.51 -36.62
C HIS A 69 7.87 -22.85 -36.20
N THR A 70 9.14 -22.81 -35.83
CA THR A 70 9.83 -24.00 -35.33
C THR A 70 9.34 -24.42 -33.96
N PRO A 71 9.39 -25.71 -33.57
CA PRO A 71 9.02 -26.16 -32.24
C PRO A 71 9.81 -25.45 -31.13
N GLU A 72 11.05 -25.11 -31.38
CA GLU A 72 11.90 -24.33 -30.47
C GLU A 72 11.32 -22.93 -30.23
N ALA A 73 10.98 -22.21 -31.31
CA ALA A 73 10.38 -20.87 -31.19
C ALA A 73 9.02 -20.90 -30.47
N GLN A 74 8.20 -21.90 -30.74
CA GLN A 74 6.92 -22.09 -30.07
C GLN A 74 7.08 -22.34 -28.57
N GLU A 75 8.06 -23.14 -28.17
CA GLU A 75 8.33 -23.38 -26.76
C GLU A 75 8.86 -22.14 -26.04
N ILE A 76 9.72 -21.35 -26.68
CA ILE A 76 10.18 -20.06 -26.15
C ILE A 76 9.02 -19.08 -26.01
N ALA A 77 8.15 -18.98 -27.02
CA ALA A 77 6.97 -18.13 -26.96
C ALA A 77 6.03 -18.52 -25.81
N ARG A 78 5.82 -19.83 -25.60
CA ARG A 78 5.01 -20.34 -24.49
C ARG A 78 5.61 -19.97 -23.14
N LYS A 79 6.91 -20.18 -22.95
CA LYS A 79 7.64 -19.80 -21.72
C LYS A 79 7.58 -18.30 -21.49
N LEU A 80 7.86 -17.51 -22.50
CA LEU A 80 7.82 -16.05 -22.42
C LEU A 80 6.43 -15.54 -22.04
N ASN A 81 5.37 -16.09 -22.63
CA ASN A 81 4.00 -15.74 -22.28
C ASN A 81 3.69 -16.05 -20.82
N ALA A 82 4.07 -17.23 -20.33
CA ALA A 82 3.90 -17.61 -18.93
C ALA A 82 4.64 -16.67 -17.97
N LYS A 83 5.89 -16.31 -18.29
CA LYS A 83 6.73 -15.41 -17.49
C LYS A 83 6.21 -13.96 -17.48
N LEU A 84 5.66 -13.48 -18.59
CA LEU A 84 5.02 -12.17 -18.64
C LEU A 84 3.76 -12.09 -17.73
N HIS A 85 2.97 -13.16 -17.71
CA HIS A 85 1.81 -13.24 -16.80
C HIS A 85 2.25 -13.35 -15.33
N GLU A 86 3.29 -14.14 -15.06
CA GLU A 86 3.87 -14.25 -13.72
C GLU A 86 4.38 -12.88 -13.23
N LEU A 87 5.13 -12.15 -14.06
CA LEU A 87 5.62 -10.80 -13.72
C LEU A 87 4.47 -9.84 -13.44
N LYS A 88 3.44 -9.81 -14.29
CA LYS A 88 2.26 -8.98 -14.07
C LYS A 88 1.61 -9.27 -12.72
N GLN A 89 1.43 -10.54 -12.39
CA GLN A 89 0.81 -10.96 -11.12
C GLN A 89 1.68 -10.59 -9.92
N GLN A 90 2.99 -10.79 -10.00
CA GLN A 90 3.92 -10.41 -8.93
C GLN A 90 3.96 -8.90 -8.71
N ILE A 91 3.97 -8.10 -9.77
CA ILE A 91 3.87 -6.64 -9.69
C ILE A 91 2.58 -6.24 -9.00
N GLN A 92 1.44 -6.75 -9.44
CA GLN A 92 0.13 -6.43 -8.88
C GLN A 92 0.05 -6.78 -7.40
N THR A 93 0.46 -7.98 -7.01
CA THR A 93 0.49 -8.41 -5.61
C THR A 93 1.41 -7.55 -4.75
N ALA A 94 2.61 -7.23 -5.25
CA ALA A 94 3.58 -6.40 -4.53
C ALA A 94 3.08 -4.96 -4.34
N VAL A 95 2.50 -4.35 -5.38
CA VAL A 95 1.94 -3.00 -5.34
C VAL A 95 0.81 -2.92 -4.33
N VAL A 96 -0.15 -3.85 -4.39
CA VAL A 96 -1.29 -3.89 -3.46
C VAL A 96 -0.82 -4.09 -2.03
N GLY A 97 0.11 -5.01 -1.79
CA GLY A 97 0.68 -5.26 -0.47
C GLY A 97 1.33 -4.01 0.13
N ARG A 98 2.09 -3.26 -0.67
CA ARG A 98 2.72 -2.01 -0.21
C ARG A 98 1.71 -0.90 0.05
N VAL A 99 0.70 -0.74 -0.82
CA VAL A 99 -0.38 0.24 -0.61
C VAL A 99 -1.12 -0.04 0.71
N VAL A 100 -1.44 -1.29 0.98
CA VAL A 100 -2.12 -1.67 2.23
C VAL A 100 -1.22 -1.39 3.43
N GLU A 101 0.02 -1.85 3.42
CA GLU A 101 0.93 -1.79 4.58
C GLU A 101 1.42 -0.37 4.89
N ASP A 102 1.89 0.39 3.89
CA ASP A 102 2.53 1.68 4.12
C ASP A 102 1.55 2.78 4.53
N PHE A 103 0.27 2.64 4.20
CA PHE A 103 -0.76 3.61 4.53
C PHE A 103 -1.71 3.17 5.66
N ILE A 104 -1.33 2.18 6.49
CA ILE A 104 -2.15 1.77 7.65
C ILE A 104 -2.34 2.95 8.59
N ASP A 105 -1.27 3.66 8.92
CA ASP A 105 -1.30 4.81 9.83
C ASP A 105 -0.63 6.03 9.20
N ILE A 106 -1.44 6.95 8.69
CA ILE A 106 -0.98 8.18 8.05
C ILE A 106 -0.96 9.39 9.00
N SER A 107 -1.46 9.25 10.22
CA SER A 107 -1.63 10.37 11.15
C SER A 107 -0.64 10.39 12.30
N THR A 108 -0.28 9.23 12.83
CA THR A 108 0.60 9.13 14.02
C THR A 108 1.98 9.75 13.83
N PRO A 109 2.69 9.59 12.70
CA PRO A 109 4.00 10.22 12.51
C PRO A 109 3.96 11.75 12.64
N LEU A 110 2.97 12.39 12.02
CA LEU A 110 2.77 13.84 12.12
C LEU A 110 2.37 14.27 13.52
N LYS A 111 1.47 13.53 14.16
CA LYS A 111 1.05 13.81 15.54
C LYS A 111 2.23 13.75 16.50
N GLN A 112 3.00 12.68 16.48
CA GLN A 112 4.18 12.51 17.34
C GLN A 112 5.24 13.59 17.10
N PHE A 113 5.46 13.98 15.86
CA PHE A 113 6.34 15.11 15.51
C PHE A 113 5.81 16.40 16.12
N THR A 114 4.52 16.70 15.99
CA THR A 114 3.89 17.89 16.56
C THR A 114 3.99 17.91 18.09
N ASP A 115 3.75 16.78 18.74
CA ASP A 115 3.88 16.63 20.19
C ASP A 115 5.34 16.92 20.63
N ALA A 116 6.32 16.43 19.90
CA ALA A 116 7.74 16.69 20.17
C ALA A 116 8.14 18.17 20.02
N VAL A 117 7.56 18.88 19.04
CA VAL A 117 7.75 20.32 18.86
C VAL A 117 7.24 21.12 20.06
N ASN A 118 6.14 20.68 20.68
CA ASN A 118 5.46 21.38 21.76
C ASN A 118 5.97 20.99 23.18
N VAL A 119 7.00 20.16 23.29
CA VAL A 119 7.64 19.84 24.57
C VAL A 119 8.24 21.09 25.18
N ALA A 120 7.98 21.31 26.48
CA ALA A 120 8.44 22.50 27.19
C ALA A 120 9.99 22.66 27.16
N GLU A 121 10.43 23.91 27.09
CA GLU A 121 11.85 24.24 27.19
C GLU A 121 12.45 23.74 28.52
N GLY A 122 13.68 23.25 28.47
CA GLY A 122 14.35 22.68 29.63
C GLY A 122 13.97 21.23 29.97
N THR A 123 13.02 20.62 29.26
CA THR A 123 12.68 19.20 29.45
C THR A 123 13.88 18.32 29.06
N PRO A 124 14.33 17.38 29.93
CA PRO A 124 15.42 16.48 29.58
C PRO A 124 15.09 15.63 28.33
N GLY A 125 16.06 15.52 27.43
CA GLY A 125 15.90 14.73 26.20
C GLY A 125 15.03 15.37 25.10
N ARG A 126 14.59 16.63 25.26
CA ARG A 126 13.74 17.36 24.31
C ARG A 126 14.31 17.36 22.89
N GLU A 127 15.59 17.70 22.74
CA GLU A 127 16.28 17.72 21.44
C GLU A 127 16.36 16.35 20.78
N GLN A 128 16.70 15.33 21.56
CA GLN A 128 16.79 13.95 21.09
C GLN A 128 15.43 13.41 20.68
N ASN A 129 14.38 13.70 21.46
CA ASN A 129 13.00 13.34 21.12
C ASN A 129 12.53 14.00 19.82
N PHE A 130 12.80 15.30 19.64
CA PHE A 130 12.50 16.01 18.40
C PHE A 130 13.22 15.37 17.21
N ALA A 131 14.52 15.12 17.31
CA ALA A 131 15.31 14.51 16.24
C ALA A 131 14.77 13.13 15.86
N GLN A 132 14.41 12.31 16.84
CA GLN A 132 13.84 10.97 16.61
C GLN A 132 12.47 11.06 15.91
N LYS A 133 11.58 11.96 16.36
CA LYS A 133 10.24 12.09 15.76
C LYS A 133 10.31 12.73 14.37
N ALA A 134 11.22 13.65 14.14
CA ALA A 134 11.51 14.17 12.81
C ALA A 134 12.01 13.07 11.86
N GLN A 135 12.92 12.21 12.32
CA GLN A 135 13.40 11.08 11.53
C GLN A 135 12.29 10.07 11.23
N ASN A 136 11.42 9.77 12.19
CA ASN A 136 10.27 8.89 11.99
C ASN A 136 9.31 9.45 10.94
N LEU A 137 9.04 10.76 10.97
CA LEU A 137 8.22 11.45 9.97
C LEU A 137 8.87 11.39 8.59
N GLN A 138 10.19 11.63 8.48
CA GLN A 138 10.92 11.52 7.22
C GLN A 138 10.85 10.09 6.66
N ASN A 139 11.11 9.08 7.48
CA ASN A 139 11.06 7.68 7.07
C ASN A 139 9.66 7.26 6.57
N PHE A 140 8.61 7.75 7.23
CA PHE A 140 7.23 7.52 6.79
C PHE A 140 6.98 8.20 5.43
N SER A 141 7.38 9.47 5.29
CA SER A 141 7.22 10.22 4.04
C SER A 141 7.95 9.56 2.87
N ASP A 142 9.17 9.08 3.09
CA ASP A 142 9.97 8.38 2.08
C ASP A 142 9.28 7.09 1.61
N ARG A 143 8.73 6.30 2.55
CA ARG A 143 7.96 5.09 2.19
C ARG A 143 6.69 5.43 1.40
N ALA A 144 5.93 6.41 1.87
CA ALA A 144 4.71 6.86 1.20
C ALA A 144 4.98 7.34 -0.23
N SER A 145 6.03 8.15 -0.42
CA SER A 145 6.46 8.63 -1.73
C SER A 145 6.90 7.49 -2.66
N LYS A 146 7.68 6.54 -2.15
CA LYS A 146 8.10 5.35 -2.93
C LYS A 146 6.91 4.52 -3.36
N THR A 147 5.96 4.26 -2.46
CA THR A 147 4.75 3.50 -2.77
C THR A 147 3.88 4.23 -3.80
N SER A 148 3.72 5.55 -3.68
CA SER A 148 3.00 6.35 -4.68
C SER A 148 3.64 6.25 -6.08
N ARG A 149 4.97 6.32 -6.17
CA ARG A 149 5.71 6.13 -7.44
C ARG A 149 5.56 4.72 -7.99
N MET A 150 5.57 3.72 -7.12
CA MET A 150 5.39 2.32 -7.51
C MET A 150 3.99 2.07 -8.08
N VAL A 151 2.95 2.65 -7.46
CA VAL A 151 1.57 2.59 -7.99
C VAL A 151 1.49 3.31 -9.34
N ALA A 152 2.12 4.47 -9.48
CA ALA A 152 2.17 5.20 -10.74
C ALA A 152 2.83 4.39 -11.87
N ALA A 153 3.85 3.60 -11.55
CA ALA A 153 4.57 2.76 -12.51
C ALA A 153 3.81 1.48 -12.89
N GLY A 154 3.24 0.77 -11.92
CA GLY A 154 2.70 -0.58 -12.13
C GLY A 154 1.24 -0.79 -11.74
N GLY A 155 0.62 0.14 -11.02
CA GLY A 155 -0.74 0.01 -10.47
C GLY A 155 -1.79 0.91 -11.10
N SER A 156 -1.40 1.84 -11.97
CA SER A 156 -2.33 2.83 -12.54
C SER A 156 -3.22 2.29 -13.69
N GLY A 157 -3.06 1.03 -14.07
CA GLY A 157 -3.84 0.40 -15.15
C GLY A 157 -3.71 1.09 -16.52
N GLY A 158 -2.61 1.82 -16.74
CA GLY A 158 -2.41 2.64 -17.96
C GLY A 158 -3.08 4.03 -17.91
N ASN A 159 -3.69 4.40 -16.79
CA ASN A 159 -4.26 5.74 -16.60
C ASN A 159 -3.13 6.77 -16.35
N LYS A 160 -2.69 7.42 -17.43
CA LYS A 160 -1.61 8.41 -17.40
C LYS A 160 -1.89 9.57 -16.45
N LYS A 161 -3.15 10.06 -16.43
CA LYS A 161 -3.54 11.16 -15.55
C LYS A 161 -3.41 10.79 -14.07
N LEU A 162 -3.83 9.59 -13.70
CA LEU A 162 -3.68 9.08 -12.34
C LEU A 162 -2.20 8.93 -11.98
N ALA A 163 -1.39 8.37 -12.87
CA ALA A 163 0.05 8.24 -12.69
C ALA A 163 0.73 9.61 -12.46
N GLU A 164 0.40 10.62 -13.29
CA GLU A 164 0.92 11.99 -13.14
C GLU A 164 0.54 12.61 -11.79
N ILE A 165 -0.69 12.45 -11.33
CA ILE A 165 -1.15 12.96 -10.03
C ILE A 165 -0.41 12.26 -8.88
N LEU A 166 -0.20 10.95 -8.95
CA LEU A 166 0.54 10.20 -7.96
C LEU A 166 2.02 10.63 -7.88
N LEU A 167 2.68 10.81 -9.05
CA LEU A 167 4.06 11.31 -9.11
C LEU A 167 4.17 12.74 -8.56
N SER A 168 3.23 13.62 -8.89
CA SER A 168 3.17 14.98 -8.37
C SER A 168 2.97 15.01 -6.86
N SER A 169 2.08 14.16 -6.33
CA SER A 169 1.84 14.05 -4.88
C SER A 169 3.08 13.54 -4.15
N ALA A 170 3.81 12.57 -4.72
CA ALA A 170 5.07 12.09 -4.17
C ALA A 170 6.13 13.20 -4.12
N ALA A 171 6.30 13.95 -5.21
CA ALA A 171 7.22 15.09 -5.25
C ALA A 171 6.83 16.19 -4.24
N GLN A 172 5.54 16.42 -4.03
CA GLN A 172 5.05 17.38 -3.04
C GLN A 172 5.39 16.93 -1.62
N ILE A 173 5.24 15.66 -1.27
CA ILE A 173 5.64 15.13 0.05
C ILE A 173 7.14 15.22 0.26
N ASP A 174 7.95 14.90 -0.75
CA ASP A 174 9.41 15.01 -0.68
C ASP A 174 9.86 16.45 -0.40
N SER A 175 9.13 17.44 -0.93
CA SER A 175 9.37 18.87 -0.70
C SER A 175 8.83 19.36 0.65
N LEU A 176 7.62 18.95 1.04
CA LEU A 176 6.96 19.42 2.26
C LEU A 176 7.61 18.88 3.53
N THR A 177 8.10 17.66 3.53
CA THR A 177 8.64 17.03 4.74
C THR A 177 9.84 17.77 5.32
N PRO A 178 10.89 18.11 4.56
CA PRO A 178 11.99 18.94 5.07
C PRO A 178 11.55 20.32 5.56
N GLN A 179 10.63 20.96 4.84
CA GLN A 179 10.09 22.27 5.22
C GLN A 179 9.33 22.19 6.54
N LEU A 180 8.52 21.15 6.73
CA LEU A 180 7.76 20.89 7.95
C LEU A 180 8.69 20.67 9.15
N ILE A 181 9.74 19.87 8.96
CA ILE A 181 10.75 19.60 10.00
C ILE A 181 11.48 20.91 10.38
N SER A 182 11.87 21.72 9.40
CA SER A 182 12.51 23.02 9.64
C SER A 182 11.58 23.99 10.37
N ALA A 183 10.31 24.06 9.97
CA ALA A 183 9.32 24.90 10.63
C ALA A 183 9.07 24.45 12.08
N GLY A 184 9.05 23.15 12.33
CA GLY A 184 8.96 22.58 13.67
C GLY A 184 10.16 22.95 14.54
N ARG A 185 11.38 22.92 13.99
CA ARG A 185 12.59 23.38 14.67
C ARG A 185 12.51 24.85 15.07
N ILE A 186 12.05 25.70 14.15
CA ILE A 186 11.87 27.14 14.41
C ILE A 186 10.83 27.34 15.51
N ARG A 187 9.69 26.68 15.43
CA ARG A 187 8.63 26.78 16.44
C ARG A 187 9.10 26.31 17.82
N MET A 188 9.88 25.24 17.87
CA MET A 188 10.46 24.71 19.10
C MET A 188 11.41 25.70 19.77
N ASN A 189 12.22 26.42 18.97
CA ASN A 189 13.21 27.40 19.46
C ASN A 189 12.58 28.75 19.81
N TYR A 190 11.43 29.06 19.20
CA TYR A 190 10.71 30.33 19.40
C TYR A 190 9.28 30.11 19.78
N PRO A 191 8.99 29.53 20.97
CA PRO A 191 7.65 29.09 21.36
C PRO A 191 6.63 30.23 21.51
N GLY A 192 7.06 31.47 21.68
CA GLY A 192 6.19 32.65 21.73
C GLY A 192 5.87 33.29 20.37
N SER A 193 6.49 32.80 19.28
CA SER A 193 6.28 33.36 17.94
C SER A 193 5.00 32.88 17.29
N LYS A 194 4.00 33.77 17.16
CA LYS A 194 2.75 33.47 16.43
C LYS A 194 3.02 33.16 14.94
N ALA A 195 3.94 33.89 14.32
CA ALA A 195 4.30 33.65 12.92
C ALA A 195 4.90 32.25 12.71
N ALA A 196 5.76 31.78 13.63
CA ALA A 196 6.31 30.44 13.58
C ALA A 196 5.23 29.36 13.77
N GLU A 197 4.24 29.62 14.65
CA GLU A 197 3.12 28.72 14.88
C GLU A 197 2.21 28.64 13.65
N GLU A 198 1.83 29.76 13.06
CA GLU A 198 0.99 29.82 11.86
C GLU A 198 1.67 29.16 10.68
N HIS A 199 2.97 29.40 10.48
CA HIS A 199 3.75 28.76 9.41
C HIS A 199 3.79 27.23 9.56
N LEU A 200 4.08 26.74 10.77
CA LEU A 200 4.05 25.31 11.07
C LEU A 200 2.65 24.70 10.83
N ASN A 201 1.60 25.36 11.30
CA ASN A 201 0.23 24.86 11.13
C ASN A 201 -0.19 24.78 9.65
N ASN A 202 0.20 25.77 8.84
CA ASN A 202 -0.06 25.75 7.40
C ASN A 202 0.65 24.58 6.70
N LEU A 203 1.92 24.33 7.03
CA LEU A 203 2.67 23.19 6.47
C LEU A 203 2.12 21.86 6.94
N LYS A 204 1.72 21.73 8.20
CA LYS A 204 1.06 20.52 8.74
C LYS A 204 -0.22 20.21 7.99
N GLN A 205 -1.06 21.21 7.72
CA GLN A 205 -2.31 21.01 6.98
C GLN A 205 -2.03 20.56 5.55
N GLN A 206 -1.12 21.23 4.85
CA GLN A 206 -0.73 20.84 3.48
C GLN A 206 -0.19 19.41 3.44
N TYR A 207 0.66 19.04 4.39
CA TYR A 207 1.22 17.70 4.51
C TYR A 207 0.10 16.66 4.75
N ALA A 208 -0.78 16.88 5.73
CA ALA A 208 -1.86 15.96 6.06
C ALA A 208 -2.82 15.75 4.88
N ASP A 209 -3.19 16.83 4.18
CA ASP A 209 -4.07 16.77 2.99
C ASP A 209 -3.41 16.01 1.85
N THR A 210 -2.11 16.23 1.62
CA THR A 210 -1.36 15.55 0.56
C THR A 210 -1.21 14.07 0.83
N ILE A 211 -0.88 13.66 2.07
CA ILE A 211 -0.79 12.24 2.46
C ILE A 211 -2.16 11.55 2.35
N LEU A 212 -3.22 12.19 2.82
CA LEU A 212 -4.58 11.64 2.71
C LEU A 212 -4.99 11.43 1.25
N ARG A 213 -4.76 12.43 0.41
CA ARG A 213 -5.03 12.35 -1.03
C ARG A 213 -4.20 11.25 -1.69
N MET A 214 -2.91 11.16 -1.38
CA MET A 214 -2.01 10.13 -1.90
C MET A 214 -2.51 8.73 -1.55
N ARG A 215 -2.86 8.48 -0.29
CA ARG A 215 -3.46 7.21 0.14
C ARG A 215 -4.73 6.90 -0.64
N THR A 216 -5.66 7.84 -0.72
CA THR A 216 -6.95 7.65 -1.41
C THR A 216 -6.74 7.28 -2.88
N LEU A 217 -5.83 7.97 -3.57
CA LEU A 217 -5.51 7.68 -4.97
C LEU A 217 -4.83 6.32 -5.15
N CYS A 218 -3.95 5.94 -4.23
CA CYS A 218 -3.33 4.61 -4.23
C CYS A 218 -4.37 3.50 -4.00
N ASP A 219 -5.27 3.69 -3.04
CA ASP A 219 -6.35 2.72 -2.76
C ASP A 219 -7.27 2.56 -3.99
N GLN A 220 -7.62 3.65 -4.65
CA GLN A 220 -8.45 3.65 -5.87
C GLN A 220 -7.75 3.05 -7.11
N ALA A 221 -6.42 3.09 -7.13
CA ALA A 221 -5.63 2.52 -8.22
C ALA A 221 -5.49 1.00 -8.16
N THR A 222 -5.79 0.39 -7.01
CA THR A 222 -5.69 -1.05 -6.79
C THR A 222 -7.00 -1.75 -7.16
N ASP A 223 -6.92 -3.02 -7.56
CA ASP A 223 -8.10 -3.86 -7.70
C ASP A 223 -8.78 -4.04 -6.33
N PRO A 224 -10.11 -3.81 -6.21
CA PRO A 224 -10.81 -3.89 -4.94
C PRO A 224 -10.72 -5.25 -4.24
N SER A 225 -10.81 -6.34 -5.01
CA SER A 225 -10.71 -7.70 -4.47
C SER A 225 -9.31 -7.98 -3.90
N ASP A 226 -8.27 -7.61 -4.63
CA ASP A 226 -6.88 -7.74 -4.19
C ASP A 226 -6.60 -6.86 -2.97
N PHE A 227 -7.13 -5.62 -2.94
CA PHE A 227 -7.01 -4.72 -1.80
C PHE A 227 -7.63 -5.30 -0.53
N ILE A 228 -8.83 -5.86 -0.63
CA ILE A 228 -9.54 -6.46 0.50
C ILE A 228 -8.81 -7.70 1.00
N LYS A 229 -8.34 -8.55 0.08
CA LYS A 229 -7.55 -9.74 0.42
C LYS A 229 -6.26 -9.38 1.15
N ALA A 230 -5.48 -8.43 0.61
CA ALA A 230 -4.24 -7.97 1.22
C ALA A 230 -4.50 -7.29 2.58
N SER A 231 -5.60 -6.53 2.71
CA SER A 231 -6.01 -5.90 3.97
C SER A 231 -6.36 -6.96 5.02
N GLU A 232 -7.03 -8.03 4.64
CA GLU A 232 -7.36 -9.15 5.54
C GLU A 232 -6.09 -9.85 6.02
N GLU A 233 -5.13 -10.11 5.15
CA GLU A 233 -3.85 -10.71 5.50
C GLU A 233 -3.10 -9.85 6.53
N GLN A 234 -3.10 -8.53 6.36
CA GLN A 234 -2.53 -7.59 7.34
C GLN A 234 -3.33 -7.55 8.65
N MET A 235 -4.66 -7.57 8.61
CA MET A 235 -5.47 -7.67 9.84
C MET A 235 -5.18 -8.96 10.60
N GLN A 236 -4.96 -10.08 9.90
CA GLN A 236 -4.58 -11.35 10.51
C GLN A 236 -3.20 -11.27 11.19
N LYS A 237 -2.22 -10.65 10.53
CA LYS A 237 -0.89 -10.39 11.09
C LYS A 237 -0.98 -9.56 12.38
N HIS A 238 -1.74 -8.45 12.35
CA HIS A 238 -1.95 -7.61 13.53
C HIS A 238 -2.72 -8.32 14.64
N SER A 239 -3.67 -9.19 14.30
CA SER A 239 -4.37 -10.04 15.28
C SER A 239 -3.39 -10.98 15.99
N PHE A 240 -2.46 -11.60 15.26
CA PHE A 240 -1.41 -12.41 15.84
C PHE A 240 -0.51 -11.59 16.78
N LEU A 241 -0.12 -10.38 16.36
CA LEU A 241 0.66 -9.46 17.20
C LEU A 241 -0.09 -9.00 18.45
N CYS A 242 -1.42 -8.88 18.40
CA CYS A 242 -2.25 -8.65 19.59
C CYS A 242 -2.16 -9.84 20.57
N GLU A 243 -2.24 -11.07 20.08
CA GLU A 243 -2.10 -12.27 20.91
C GLU A 243 -0.70 -12.38 21.53
N GLU A 244 0.35 -12.00 20.78
CA GLU A 244 1.70 -11.88 21.37
C GLU A 244 1.77 -10.81 22.44
N ALA A 245 1.16 -9.65 22.22
CA ALA A 245 1.12 -8.56 23.18
C ALA A 245 0.40 -8.97 24.48
N ILE A 246 -0.68 -9.76 24.40
CA ILE A 246 -1.38 -10.33 25.56
C ILE A 246 -0.43 -11.29 26.31
N ARG A 247 0.19 -12.24 25.61
CA ARG A 247 1.12 -13.20 26.21
C ARG A 247 2.32 -12.54 26.90
N ASN A 248 2.87 -11.52 26.25
CA ASN A 248 4.06 -10.80 26.71
C ASN A 248 3.72 -9.63 27.64
N LYS A 249 2.43 -9.46 28.02
CA LYS A 249 1.94 -8.39 28.91
C LYS A 249 2.35 -6.99 28.45
N GLN A 250 2.13 -6.70 27.18
CA GLN A 250 2.47 -5.44 26.51
C GLN A 250 1.21 -4.66 26.12
N PRO A 251 0.56 -3.93 27.05
CA PRO A 251 -0.74 -3.29 26.82
C PRO A 251 -0.71 -2.26 25.68
N GLN A 252 0.38 -1.49 25.54
CA GLN A 252 0.50 -0.50 24.46
C GLN A 252 0.52 -1.17 23.09
N LYS A 253 1.29 -2.25 22.91
CA LYS A 253 1.32 -2.99 21.65
C LYS A 253 -0.03 -3.63 21.30
N MET A 254 -0.80 -4.04 22.32
CA MET A 254 -2.16 -4.54 22.14
C MET A 254 -3.06 -3.48 21.53
N VAL A 255 -3.03 -2.26 22.05
CA VAL A 255 -3.82 -1.12 21.54
C VAL A 255 -3.34 -0.71 20.16
N ASP A 256 -2.04 -0.62 19.93
CA ASP A 256 -1.46 -0.19 18.64
C ASP A 256 -1.85 -1.15 17.51
N ASN A 257 -1.73 -2.46 17.74
CA ASN A 257 -2.09 -3.46 16.74
C ASN A 257 -3.62 -3.51 16.50
N THR A 258 -4.45 -3.37 17.54
CA THR A 258 -5.90 -3.26 17.35
C THR A 258 -6.28 -2.01 16.57
N SER A 259 -5.60 -0.89 16.82
CA SER A 259 -5.80 0.34 16.05
C SER A 259 -5.46 0.16 14.57
N SER A 260 -4.41 -0.62 14.26
CA SER A 260 -4.06 -0.98 12.89
C SER A 260 -5.16 -1.81 12.21
N ILE A 261 -5.73 -2.79 12.92
CA ILE A 261 -6.88 -3.57 12.42
C ILE A 261 -8.08 -2.65 12.13
N ALA A 262 -8.40 -1.74 13.03
CA ALA A 262 -9.50 -0.80 12.87
C ALA A 262 -9.30 0.14 11.66
N ARG A 263 -8.08 0.64 11.45
CA ARG A 263 -7.75 1.49 10.29
C ARG A 263 -7.88 0.73 8.97
N LEU A 264 -7.39 -0.51 8.92
CA LEU A 264 -7.55 -1.38 7.75
C LEU A 264 -9.03 -1.65 7.46
N ALA A 265 -9.82 -1.98 8.49
CA ALA A 265 -11.24 -2.21 8.36
C ALA A 265 -11.98 -0.98 7.79
N ASN A 266 -11.65 0.22 8.25
CA ASN A 266 -12.23 1.46 7.73
C ASN A 266 -11.86 1.73 6.26
N ARG A 267 -10.64 1.40 5.84
CA ARG A 267 -10.24 1.50 4.42
C ARG A 267 -11.00 0.49 3.54
N VAL A 268 -11.15 -0.74 4.02
CA VAL A 268 -11.97 -1.77 3.35
C VAL A 268 -13.42 -1.31 3.18
N LEU A 269 -13.99 -0.67 4.22
CA LEU A 269 -15.35 -0.08 4.15
C LEU A 269 -15.47 0.97 3.05
N LEU A 270 -14.47 1.83 2.88
CA LEU A 270 -14.47 2.85 1.83
C LEU A 270 -14.42 2.22 0.44
N VAL A 271 -13.55 1.23 0.24
CA VAL A 271 -13.44 0.48 -1.03
C VAL A 271 -14.75 -0.27 -1.33
N ALA A 272 -15.32 -0.95 -0.34
CA ALA A 272 -16.57 -1.68 -0.49
C ALA A 272 -17.75 -0.76 -0.87
N LYS A 273 -17.85 0.42 -0.26
CA LYS A 273 -18.88 1.40 -0.61
C LYS A 273 -18.71 1.91 -2.06
N GLN A 274 -17.48 2.18 -2.47
CA GLN A 274 -17.20 2.61 -3.84
C GLN A 274 -17.57 1.52 -4.86
N GLU A 275 -17.31 0.24 -4.57
CA GLU A 275 -17.72 -0.87 -5.43
C GLU A 275 -19.25 -1.02 -5.49
N ALA A 276 -19.95 -0.84 -4.38
CA ALA A 276 -21.41 -0.82 -4.36
C ALA A 276 -21.98 0.31 -5.23
N ASP A 277 -21.36 1.51 -5.16
CA ASP A 277 -21.78 2.68 -5.96
C ASP A 277 -21.50 2.49 -7.46
N ASN A 278 -20.50 1.69 -7.83
CA ASN A 278 -20.12 1.41 -9.21
C ASN A 278 -20.85 0.20 -9.82
N SER A 279 -21.53 -0.63 -9.03
CA SER A 279 -22.22 -1.83 -9.50
C SER A 279 -23.66 -1.53 -9.94
N GLU A 280 -24.11 -2.25 -10.95
CA GLU A 280 -25.52 -2.27 -11.39
C GLU A 280 -26.29 -3.52 -10.91
N ASP A 281 -25.62 -4.44 -10.21
CA ASP A 281 -26.20 -5.66 -9.67
C ASP A 281 -26.82 -5.42 -8.28
N PRO A 282 -28.17 -5.42 -8.13
CA PRO A 282 -28.83 -5.15 -6.85
C PRO A 282 -28.53 -6.18 -5.76
N GLU A 283 -28.32 -7.43 -6.11
CA GLU A 283 -28.01 -8.49 -5.15
C GLU A 283 -26.59 -8.31 -4.60
N PHE A 284 -25.64 -8.06 -5.48
CA PHE A 284 -24.26 -7.73 -5.11
C PHE A 284 -24.20 -6.50 -4.19
N ILE A 285 -24.89 -5.41 -4.58
CA ILE A 285 -24.95 -4.16 -3.79
C ILE A 285 -25.50 -4.44 -2.39
N ASN A 286 -26.65 -5.13 -2.26
CA ASN A 286 -27.26 -5.42 -0.99
C ASN A 286 -26.35 -6.29 -0.09
N ASN A 287 -25.72 -7.32 -0.64
CA ASN A 287 -24.80 -8.18 0.11
C ASN A 287 -23.58 -7.42 0.60
N LEU A 288 -23.02 -6.56 -0.24
CA LEU A 288 -21.85 -5.73 0.08
C LEU A 288 -22.16 -4.69 1.15
N LEU A 289 -23.29 -3.99 1.05
CA LEU A 289 -23.72 -3.01 2.05
C LEU A 289 -24.05 -3.68 3.39
N ASN A 290 -24.73 -4.83 3.39
CA ASN A 290 -25.00 -5.57 4.62
C ASN A 290 -23.74 -6.03 5.34
N ALA A 291 -22.74 -6.51 4.57
CA ALA A 291 -21.43 -6.88 5.11
C ALA A 291 -20.68 -5.65 5.66
N SER A 292 -20.74 -4.52 4.95
CA SER A 292 -20.14 -3.26 5.36
C SER A 292 -20.75 -2.74 6.67
N ASP A 293 -22.06 -2.80 6.83
CA ASP A 293 -22.75 -2.38 8.07
C ASP A 293 -22.34 -3.25 9.27
N LYS A 294 -22.23 -4.56 9.07
CA LYS A 294 -21.74 -5.47 10.12
C LYS A 294 -20.31 -5.12 10.54
N LEU A 295 -19.43 -4.85 9.57
CA LEU A 295 -18.07 -4.44 9.85
C LEU A 295 -18.03 -3.10 10.58
N GLN A 296 -18.75 -2.11 10.09
CA GLN A 296 -18.80 -0.77 10.66
C GLN A 296 -19.25 -0.81 12.12
N ASN A 297 -20.24 -1.65 12.46
CA ASN A 297 -20.75 -1.81 13.82
C ASN A 297 -19.81 -2.62 14.73
N SER A 298 -18.98 -3.51 14.18
CA SER A 298 -18.07 -4.37 14.96
C SER A 298 -16.78 -3.67 15.37
N VAL A 299 -16.29 -2.71 14.56
CA VAL A 299 -15.00 -2.02 14.82
C VAL A 299 -14.96 -1.28 16.15
N PRO A 300 -15.96 -0.45 16.54
CA PRO A 300 -15.94 0.25 17.83
C PRO A 300 -15.90 -0.71 19.02
N SER A 301 -16.65 -1.80 18.98
CA SER A 301 -16.67 -2.83 20.02
C SER A 301 -15.30 -3.52 20.17
N MET A 302 -14.65 -3.85 19.06
CA MET A 302 -13.29 -4.42 19.08
C MET A 302 -12.29 -3.46 19.72
N VAL A 303 -12.32 -2.19 19.35
CA VAL A 303 -11.42 -1.15 19.90
C VAL A 303 -11.68 -0.96 21.40
N GLN A 304 -12.93 -0.92 21.83
CA GLN A 304 -13.27 -0.81 23.24
C GLN A 304 -12.79 -2.02 24.04
N ASN A 305 -13.00 -3.23 23.52
CA ASN A 305 -12.52 -4.44 24.18
C ASN A 305 -10.99 -4.49 24.26
N ALA A 306 -10.27 -3.97 23.25
CA ALA A 306 -8.82 -3.85 23.32
C ALA A 306 -8.34 -2.92 24.43
N LYS A 307 -9.04 -1.80 24.67
CA LYS A 307 -8.75 -0.90 25.80
C LYS A 307 -8.98 -1.59 27.14
N ILE A 308 -10.03 -2.39 27.26
CA ILE A 308 -10.30 -3.18 28.48
C ILE A 308 -9.17 -4.20 28.71
N VAL A 309 -8.74 -4.94 27.67
CA VAL A 309 -7.59 -5.85 27.75
C VAL A 309 -6.34 -5.10 28.16
N ALA A 310 -6.06 -3.94 27.60
CA ALA A 310 -4.87 -3.15 27.92
C ALA A 310 -4.87 -2.65 29.37
N THR A 311 -6.05 -2.35 29.92
CA THR A 311 -6.21 -1.94 31.33
C THR A 311 -5.96 -3.12 32.29
N ASN A 312 -6.36 -4.33 31.91
CA ASN A 312 -6.16 -5.55 32.67
C ASN A 312 -5.67 -6.71 31.78
N ILE A 313 -4.41 -6.65 31.40
CA ILE A 313 -3.79 -7.55 30.42
C ILE A 313 -3.77 -9.04 30.87
N ASN A 314 -3.97 -9.29 32.15
CA ASN A 314 -4.01 -10.64 32.72
C ASN A 314 -5.42 -11.24 32.80
N ASP A 315 -6.46 -10.49 32.45
CA ASP A 315 -7.84 -10.96 32.50
C ASP A 315 -8.19 -11.81 31.27
N PRO A 316 -8.39 -13.15 31.43
CA PRO A 316 -8.72 -14.02 30.32
C PRO A 316 -10.11 -13.75 29.74
N ALA A 317 -11.05 -13.23 30.53
CA ALA A 317 -12.41 -12.90 30.07
C ALA A 317 -12.37 -11.68 29.14
N ALA A 318 -11.60 -10.65 29.50
CA ALA A 318 -11.38 -9.47 28.64
C ALA A 318 -10.73 -9.89 27.31
N ALA A 319 -9.70 -10.74 27.34
CA ALA A 319 -9.06 -11.27 26.14
C ALA A 319 -10.04 -12.07 25.26
N SER A 320 -10.91 -12.88 25.86
CA SER A 320 -11.92 -13.65 25.14
C SER A 320 -12.93 -12.75 24.43
N HIS A 321 -13.45 -11.72 25.09
CA HIS A 321 -14.38 -10.74 24.50
C HIS A 321 -13.73 -9.99 23.34
N TRP A 322 -12.46 -9.61 23.45
CA TRP A 322 -11.73 -9.02 22.34
C TRP A 322 -11.59 -9.98 21.15
N ARG A 323 -11.27 -11.24 21.38
CA ARG A 323 -11.16 -12.26 20.31
C ARG A 323 -12.46 -12.43 19.55
N ASP A 324 -13.58 -12.45 20.25
CA ASP A 324 -14.92 -12.58 19.63
C ASP A 324 -15.23 -11.38 18.74
N THR A 325 -14.99 -10.16 19.22
CA THR A 325 -15.20 -8.95 18.42
C THR A 325 -14.20 -8.82 17.27
N ASN A 326 -12.94 -9.20 17.46
CA ASN A 326 -11.93 -9.22 16.40
C ASN A 326 -12.30 -10.24 15.29
N LYS A 327 -12.84 -11.39 15.66
CA LYS A 327 -13.34 -12.38 14.69
C LYS A 327 -14.45 -11.80 13.81
N ASN A 328 -15.37 -11.04 14.39
CA ASN A 328 -16.47 -10.40 13.66
C ASN A 328 -15.98 -9.36 12.65
N VAL A 329 -14.91 -8.62 12.99
CA VAL A 329 -14.29 -7.65 12.07
C VAL A 329 -13.66 -8.36 10.84
N ARG A 330 -13.25 -9.62 10.97
CA ARG A 330 -12.56 -10.37 9.92
C ARG A 330 -13.49 -11.14 8.96
N VAL A 331 -14.79 -11.17 9.20
CA VAL A 331 -15.76 -12.02 8.46
C VAL A 331 -16.15 -11.46 7.07
N LEU A 332 -15.67 -10.28 6.67
CA LEU A 332 -16.00 -9.70 5.35
C LEU A 332 -15.56 -10.54 4.14
N LYS A 333 -14.65 -11.47 4.35
CA LYS A 333 -14.07 -12.38 3.35
C LYS A 333 -15.12 -13.15 2.54
N ILE A 334 -16.20 -13.58 3.17
CA ILE A 334 -17.12 -14.55 2.57
C ILE A 334 -17.97 -13.93 1.45
N TYR A 335 -18.17 -12.61 1.48
CA TYR A 335 -19.07 -11.94 0.54
C TYR A 335 -18.38 -11.30 -0.67
N LEU A 336 -17.06 -11.03 -0.60
CA LEU A 336 -16.32 -10.36 -1.67
C LEU A 336 -15.49 -11.34 -2.52
N VAL A 337 -15.08 -12.49 -1.98
CA VAL A 337 -14.27 -13.49 -2.69
C VAL A 337 -15.14 -14.43 -3.55
N ASN A 338 -16.42 -14.52 -3.29
CA ASN A 338 -17.33 -15.40 -4.05
C ASN A 338 -17.96 -14.74 -5.30
N PHE A 339 -17.58 -13.51 -5.61
CA PHE A 339 -18.13 -12.75 -6.75
C PHE A 339 -17.08 -12.31 -7.78
N SER A 340 -15.88 -12.91 -7.76
CA SER A 340 -14.85 -12.71 -8.81
C SER A 340 -14.81 -13.86 -9.81
#